data_cadefecc591cc1f4aaff6f80e759a9dd
#
_entry.id   cadefecc591cc1f4aaff6f80e759a9dd
#
_cell.length_a   1.000
_cell.length_b   1.000
_cell.length_c   1.000
_cell.angle_alpha   90.00
_cell.angle_beta   90.00
_cell.angle_gamma   90.00
#
_symmetry.space_group_name_H-M   'P 1'
#
loop_
_entity.id
_entity.type
_entity.pdbx_description
1 polymer ?
#
loop_
_entity_poly.entity_id
_entity_poly.type
_entity_poly.pdbx_seq_one_letter_code
_entity_poly.pdbx_strand_id
1 'polypeptide(L)'
;MKLLLKSLLVSSMALSASAFATELTYKVYNPQAQGIFPVTSTLISGEKDAVLVDAQFSVNDAKNLVKLIQDSGKNLKYIIITAGDPDYYFGLEALVQAFPNAKVIATPEVVQHIEATKEGKFAYWGPILKAGAPSQIIVPRAIEDKTIELEGEKIEIKAPDKYASYLWVPSNRTILGGVGLSSGIHLWTADTQTTEARDEWRKTVKQMNRLHPHAVIPGHYMGEIPSGTKAIDFTYQYLVDVDKVLKEHKNSASVIAALKEKYPNLAEESSLELSSKVLTGEMEWK
;
A
#
# COMPACT_ATOMS: atom_id res chain seq x y z
N MET A 1 -1.44 83.16 -8.51
CA MET A 1 -0.44 82.10 -8.83
C MET A 1 -0.89 80.83 -8.13
N LYS A 2 -1.63 79.95 -8.83
CA LYS A 2 -2.18 78.72 -8.28
C LYS A 2 -1.27 77.58 -8.72
N LEU A 3 -0.63 76.92 -7.74
CA LEU A 3 0.14 75.65 -7.97
C LEU A 3 -0.84 74.47 -8.04
N LEU A 4 -0.87 73.79 -9.17
CA LEU A 4 -1.54 72.54 -9.37
C LEU A 4 -0.59 71.38 -8.95
N LEU A 5 -0.91 70.71 -7.84
CA LEU A 5 -0.26 69.44 -7.46
C LEU A 5 -0.89 68.30 -8.30
N LYS A 6 -0.11 67.66 -9.17
CA LYS A 6 -0.49 66.44 -9.87
C LYS A 6 -0.05 65.26 -9.00
N SER A 7 -1.00 64.58 -8.36
CA SER A 7 -0.79 63.30 -7.69
C SER A 7 -0.74 62.16 -8.71
N LEU A 8 0.43 61.52 -8.78
CA LEU A 8 0.62 60.28 -9.55
C LEU A 8 0.10 59.10 -8.71
N LEU A 9 -0.99 58.51 -9.12
CA LEU A 9 -1.46 57.22 -8.59
C LEU A 9 -0.61 56.11 -9.24
N VAL A 10 0.29 55.50 -8.48
CA VAL A 10 0.97 54.27 -8.88
C VAL A 10 0.05 53.09 -8.50
N SER A 11 -0.62 52.53 -9.47
CA SER A 11 -1.40 51.32 -9.33
C SER A 11 -0.47 50.09 -9.32
N SER A 12 -0.21 49.49 -8.16
CA SER A 12 0.52 48.23 -8.03
C SER A 12 -0.41 47.10 -8.44
N MET A 13 -0.26 46.59 -9.67
CA MET A 13 -0.81 45.30 -10.08
C MET A 13 -0.09 44.19 -9.29
N ALA A 14 -0.74 43.62 -8.29
CA ALA A 14 -0.32 42.36 -7.70
C ALA A 14 -0.60 41.25 -8.73
N LEU A 15 0.45 40.72 -9.37
CA LEU A 15 0.35 39.47 -10.11
C LEU A 15 0.10 38.34 -9.09
N SER A 16 -1.12 37.92 -8.96
CA SER A 16 -1.47 36.66 -8.31
C SER A 16 -0.95 35.54 -9.21
N ALA A 17 0.24 35.00 -8.91
CA ALA A 17 0.67 33.74 -9.50
C ALA A 17 -0.30 32.65 -9.00
N SER A 18 -1.22 32.24 -9.85
CA SER A 18 -1.98 31.02 -9.63
C SER A 18 -0.97 29.87 -9.66
N ALA A 19 -0.60 29.36 -8.50
CA ALA A 19 0.11 28.10 -8.41
C ALA A 19 -0.85 27.03 -8.96
N PHE A 20 -0.65 26.64 -10.21
CA PHE A 20 -1.29 25.42 -10.73
C PHE A 20 -0.75 24.28 -9.91
N ALA A 21 -1.64 23.58 -9.20
CA ALA A 21 -1.29 22.35 -8.52
C ALA A 21 -0.71 21.38 -9.56
N THR A 22 0.44 20.78 -9.27
CA THR A 22 1.10 19.84 -10.17
C THR A 22 0.29 18.57 -10.22
N GLU A 23 -0.14 18.14 -11.41
CA GLU A 23 -0.84 16.86 -11.55
C GLU A 23 0.10 15.71 -11.18
N LEU A 24 -0.26 14.96 -10.13
CA LEU A 24 0.52 13.81 -9.69
C LEU A 24 0.31 12.63 -10.65
N THR A 25 1.41 11.96 -11.00
CA THR A 25 1.41 10.75 -11.81
C THR A 25 1.78 9.53 -10.96
N TYR A 26 1.33 8.34 -11.40
CA TYR A 26 1.50 7.08 -10.69
C TYR A 26 2.17 6.07 -11.61
N LYS A 27 3.32 5.51 -11.20
CA LYS A 27 3.94 4.35 -11.83
C LYS A 27 3.89 3.20 -10.84
N VAL A 28 3.21 2.13 -11.24
CA VAL A 28 3.01 0.94 -10.40
C VAL A 28 4.00 -0.13 -10.79
N TYR A 29 4.63 -0.75 -9.81
CA TYR A 29 5.39 -1.97 -9.92
C TYR A 29 4.70 -3.08 -9.14
N ASN A 30 4.57 -4.24 -9.73
CA ASN A 30 4.09 -5.46 -9.10
C ASN A 30 4.77 -6.64 -9.81
N PRO A 31 5.44 -7.56 -9.11
CA PRO A 31 6.17 -8.67 -9.72
C PRO A 31 5.23 -9.71 -10.35
N GLN A 32 3.94 -9.65 -10.07
CA GLN A 32 2.95 -10.60 -10.57
C GLN A 32 3.34 -12.04 -10.18
N ALA A 33 3.14 -13.00 -11.06
CA ALA A 33 3.49 -14.41 -10.85
C ALA A 33 5.02 -14.69 -10.71
N GLN A 34 5.87 -13.68 -10.86
CA GLN A 34 7.32 -13.82 -10.69
C GLN A 34 7.76 -13.58 -9.23
N GLY A 35 6.92 -12.91 -8.44
CA GLY A 35 7.14 -12.72 -7.00
C GLY A 35 6.62 -13.89 -6.18
N ILE A 36 7.00 -13.95 -4.90
CA ILE A 36 6.36 -14.85 -3.92
C ILE A 36 4.94 -14.37 -3.64
N PHE A 37 4.77 -13.05 -3.53
CA PHE A 37 3.46 -12.39 -3.46
C PHE A 37 3.38 -11.29 -4.52
N PRO A 38 2.21 -11.08 -5.14
CA PRO A 38 2.01 -10.01 -6.11
C PRO A 38 1.76 -8.66 -5.41
N VAL A 39 2.72 -8.25 -4.57
CA VAL A 39 2.65 -7.01 -3.79
C VAL A 39 2.93 -5.79 -4.67
N THR A 40 2.25 -4.70 -4.37
CA THR A 40 2.30 -3.47 -5.14
C THR A 40 3.22 -2.44 -4.50
N SER A 41 4.11 -1.85 -5.30
CA SER A 41 4.76 -0.58 -4.97
C SER A 41 4.38 0.50 -5.97
N THR A 42 4.20 1.73 -5.49
CA THR A 42 3.77 2.83 -6.36
C THR A 42 4.70 4.03 -6.22
N LEU A 43 5.25 4.50 -7.34
CA LEU A 43 5.96 5.76 -7.40
C LEU A 43 4.98 6.88 -7.75
N ILE A 44 4.72 7.77 -6.80
CA ILE A 44 3.94 8.99 -6.98
C ILE A 44 4.91 10.10 -7.36
N SER A 45 4.70 10.74 -8.49
CA SER A 45 5.61 11.77 -9.01
C SER A 45 4.90 13.08 -9.30
N GLY A 46 5.48 14.18 -8.81
CA GLY A 46 5.21 15.53 -9.25
C GLY A 46 6.10 15.93 -10.43
N GLU A 47 6.34 17.24 -10.58
CA GLU A 47 7.20 17.76 -11.64
C GLU A 47 8.69 17.44 -11.41
N LYS A 48 9.17 17.55 -10.16
CA LYS A 48 10.59 17.40 -9.78
C LYS A 48 10.83 16.28 -8.78
N ASP A 49 9.91 16.12 -7.85
CA ASP A 49 10.05 15.24 -6.69
C ASP A 49 9.12 14.02 -6.79
N ALA A 50 9.45 12.97 -6.04
CA ALA A 50 8.64 11.75 -5.96
C ALA A 50 8.60 11.16 -4.55
N VAL A 51 7.57 10.34 -4.34
CA VAL A 51 7.37 9.50 -3.16
C VAL A 51 7.20 8.06 -3.63
N LEU A 52 7.95 7.14 -3.04
CA LEU A 52 7.72 5.71 -3.22
C LEU A 52 6.82 5.20 -2.10
N VAL A 53 5.85 4.41 -2.44
CA VAL A 53 4.94 3.71 -1.51
C VAL A 53 5.24 2.23 -1.57
N ASP A 54 5.67 1.68 -0.45
CA ASP A 54 6.07 0.30 -0.23
C ASP A 54 7.30 -0.17 -1.02
N ALA A 55 8.07 -1.10 -0.44
CA ALA A 55 9.45 -1.37 -0.86
C ALA A 55 9.69 -2.76 -1.43
N GLN A 56 8.64 -3.57 -1.61
CA GLN A 56 8.72 -4.95 -2.10
C GLN A 56 9.30 -5.96 -1.10
N PHE A 57 9.08 -7.24 -1.40
CA PHE A 57 9.48 -8.35 -0.58
C PHE A 57 10.95 -8.74 -0.79
N SER A 58 11.40 -8.80 -2.05
CA SER A 58 12.74 -9.24 -2.37
C SER A 58 13.67 -8.07 -2.70
N VAL A 59 14.95 -8.24 -2.41
CA VAL A 59 16.00 -7.30 -2.85
C VAL A 59 16.03 -7.17 -4.38
N ASN A 60 15.68 -8.23 -5.12
CA ASN A 60 15.65 -8.18 -6.57
C ASN A 60 14.53 -7.28 -7.09
N ASP A 61 13.33 -7.39 -6.50
CA ASP A 61 12.21 -6.51 -6.84
C ASP A 61 12.49 -5.06 -6.41
N ALA A 62 13.13 -4.87 -5.26
CA ALA A 62 13.60 -3.55 -4.83
C ALA A 62 14.61 -2.93 -5.80
N LYS A 63 15.50 -3.69 -6.44
CA LYS A 63 16.39 -3.22 -7.52
C LYS A 63 15.60 -2.75 -8.74
N ASN A 64 14.49 -3.41 -9.07
CA ASN A 64 13.58 -2.95 -10.11
C ASN A 64 12.93 -1.60 -9.73
N LEU A 65 12.57 -1.41 -8.45
CA LEU A 65 12.11 -0.11 -7.96
C LEU A 65 13.21 0.96 -8.05
N VAL A 66 14.46 0.64 -7.70
CA VAL A 66 15.59 1.57 -7.88
C VAL A 66 15.66 2.04 -9.33
N LYS A 67 15.60 1.10 -10.28
CA LYS A 67 15.60 1.44 -11.70
C LYS A 67 14.39 2.30 -12.09
N LEU A 68 13.19 1.95 -11.65
CA LEU A 68 11.96 2.70 -11.91
C LEU A 68 12.06 4.16 -11.44
N ILE A 69 12.66 4.39 -10.26
CA ILE A 69 12.87 5.73 -9.69
C ILE A 69 13.92 6.48 -10.50
N GLN A 70 15.05 5.87 -10.83
CA GLN A 70 16.10 6.46 -11.65
C GLN A 70 15.59 6.86 -13.04
N ASP A 71 14.85 5.97 -13.69
CA ASP A 71 14.26 6.20 -15.02
C ASP A 71 13.19 7.32 -14.99
N SER A 72 12.62 7.63 -13.82
CA SER A 72 11.70 8.76 -13.67
C SER A 72 12.38 10.12 -13.75
N GLY A 73 13.68 10.19 -13.45
CA GLY A 73 14.45 11.43 -13.34
C GLY A 73 14.02 12.32 -12.16
N LYS A 74 13.23 11.79 -11.22
CA LYS A 74 12.69 12.55 -10.07
C LYS A 74 13.58 12.41 -8.84
N ASN A 75 13.54 13.41 -7.95
CA ASN A 75 14.20 13.35 -6.66
C ASN A 75 13.29 12.60 -5.67
N LEU A 76 13.73 11.44 -5.20
CA LEU A 76 12.97 10.68 -4.20
C LEU A 76 13.06 11.38 -2.83
N LYS A 77 11.94 11.88 -2.31
CA LYS A 77 11.85 12.59 -1.03
C LYS A 77 11.50 11.64 0.11
N TYR A 78 10.55 10.74 -0.12
CA TYR A 78 10.04 9.82 0.88
C TYR A 78 9.92 8.41 0.31
N ILE A 79 10.12 7.44 1.19
CA ILE A 79 9.67 6.05 1.03
C ILE A 79 8.69 5.82 2.18
N ILE A 80 7.42 5.59 1.87
CA ILE A 80 6.37 5.36 2.87
C ILE A 80 6.08 3.88 2.92
N ILE A 81 6.22 3.28 4.10
CA ILE A 81 5.82 1.90 4.34
C ILE A 81 4.43 1.89 4.96
N THR A 82 3.49 1.25 4.27
CA THR A 82 2.08 1.28 4.63
C THR A 82 1.63 0.10 5.48
N ALA A 83 2.37 -1.01 5.50
CA ALA A 83 2.05 -2.18 6.31
C ALA A 83 3.31 -2.77 6.97
N GLY A 84 3.10 -3.43 8.11
CA GLY A 84 4.16 -4.08 8.87
C GLY A 84 4.51 -5.50 8.39
N ASP A 85 4.02 -5.92 7.22
CA ASP A 85 4.32 -7.21 6.61
C ASP A 85 5.59 -7.17 5.76
N PRO A 86 6.40 -8.25 5.75
CA PRO A 86 7.72 -8.26 5.13
C PRO A 86 7.74 -7.86 3.67
N ASP A 87 6.71 -8.19 2.93
CA ASP A 87 6.57 -7.88 1.51
C ASP A 87 6.38 -6.40 1.21
N TYR A 88 6.14 -5.58 2.24
CA TYR A 88 6.10 -4.12 2.14
C TYR A 88 7.43 -3.45 2.43
N TYR A 89 8.36 -4.08 3.21
CA TYR A 89 9.55 -3.38 3.69
C TYR A 89 10.89 -4.11 3.57
N PHE A 90 10.93 -5.41 3.26
CA PHE A 90 12.21 -6.14 3.15
C PHE A 90 13.13 -5.58 2.06
N GLY A 91 12.58 -5.01 1.00
CA GLY A 91 13.37 -4.37 -0.07
C GLY A 91 14.00 -3.03 0.30
N LEU A 92 13.75 -2.47 1.50
CA LEU A 92 14.26 -1.16 1.92
C LEU A 92 15.78 -1.05 1.87
N GLU A 93 16.51 -2.13 2.15
CA GLU A 93 17.98 -2.11 2.11
C GLU A 93 18.52 -1.61 0.77
N ALA A 94 18.04 -2.14 -0.34
CA ALA A 94 18.48 -1.72 -1.69
C ALA A 94 18.08 -0.26 -1.99
N LEU A 95 16.92 0.16 -1.53
CA LEU A 95 16.41 1.51 -1.74
C LEU A 95 17.19 2.56 -0.96
N VAL A 96 17.51 2.31 0.32
CA VAL A 96 18.28 3.28 1.13
C VAL A 96 19.73 3.38 0.69
N GLN A 97 20.29 2.30 0.15
CA GLN A 97 21.62 2.33 -0.48
C GLN A 97 21.64 3.20 -1.75
N ALA A 98 20.60 3.08 -2.58
CA ALA A 98 20.51 3.85 -3.83
C ALA A 98 20.08 5.32 -3.60
N PHE A 99 19.24 5.58 -2.59
CA PHE A 99 18.65 6.89 -2.29
C PHE A 99 18.86 7.29 -0.82
N PRO A 100 20.09 7.54 -0.37
CA PRO A 100 20.42 7.78 1.04
C PRO A 100 19.79 9.05 1.62
N ASN A 101 19.34 9.97 0.77
CA ASN A 101 18.69 11.23 1.19
C ASN A 101 17.16 11.10 1.30
N ALA A 102 16.58 10.00 0.84
CA ALA A 102 15.14 9.74 0.96
C ALA A 102 14.79 9.40 2.42
N LYS A 103 13.71 9.98 2.93
CA LYS A 103 13.22 9.69 4.28
C LYS A 103 12.34 8.46 4.24
N VAL A 104 12.75 7.39 4.92
CA VAL A 104 11.93 6.18 5.10
C VAL A 104 11.03 6.38 6.31
N ILE A 105 9.72 6.37 6.10
CA ILE A 105 8.71 6.70 7.12
C ILE A 105 7.57 5.70 7.13
N ALA A 106 6.92 5.56 8.30
CA ALA A 106 5.68 4.83 8.50
C ALA A 106 4.90 5.41 9.68
N THR A 107 3.67 4.96 9.92
CA THR A 107 2.95 5.31 11.14
C THR A 107 3.61 4.67 12.36
N PRO A 108 3.44 5.23 13.58
CA PRO A 108 4.00 4.65 14.79
C PRO A 108 3.59 3.18 15.01
N GLU A 109 2.34 2.85 14.70
CA GLU A 109 1.80 1.49 14.88
C GLU A 109 2.46 0.49 13.90
N VAL A 110 2.67 0.88 12.65
CA VAL A 110 3.39 0.06 11.65
C VAL A 110 4.84 -0.15 12.10
N VAL A 111 5.53 0.90 12.55
CA VAL A 111 6.90 0.79 13.07
C VAL A 111 6.96 -0.13 14.27
N GLN A 112 6.04 0.02 15.23
CA GLN A 112 5.97 -0.84 16.40
C GLN A 112 5.76 -2.30 16.02
N HIS A 113 4.89 -2.58 15.05
CA HIS A 113 4.66 -3.94 14.57
C HIS A 113 5.90 -4.53 13.90
N ILE A 114 6.58 -3.77 13.03
CA ILE A 114 7.84 -4.19 12.40
C ILE A 114 8.88 -4.52 13.46
N GLU A 115 9.10 -3.63 14.44
CA GLU A 115 10.07 -3.85 15.52
C GLU A 115 9.77 -5.11 16.34
N ALA A 116 8.50 -5.37 16.62
CA ALA A 116 8.08 -6.53 17.40
C ALA A 116 8.21 -7.86 16.64
N THR A 117 8.14 -7.85 15.30
CA THR A 117 7.99 -9.08 14.49
C THR A 117 9.13 -9.35 13.52
N LYS A 118 9.99 -8.36 13.22
CA LYS A 118 11.01 -8.43 12.16
C LYS A 118 11.94 -9.64 12.25
N GLU A 119 12.39 -10.00 13.46
CA GLU A 119 13.31 -11.12 13.65
C GLU A 119 12.64 -12.46 13.34
N GLY A 120 11.43 -12.67 13.82
CA GLY A 120 10.65 -13.88 13.55
C GLY A 120 10.28 -13.99 12.07
N LYS A 121 9.83 -12.88 11.47
CA LYS A 121 9.52 -12.81 10.04
C LYS A 121 10.76 -13.04 9.17
N PHE A 122 11.90 -12.50 9.54
CA PHE A 122 13.16 -12.75 8.83
C PHE A 122 13.62 -14.21 8.96
N ALA A 123 13.52 -14.80 10.16
CA ALA A 123 13.87 -16.21 10.37
C ALA A 123 13.00 -17.16 9.51
N TYR A 124 11.73 -16.82 9.32
CA TYR A 124 10.80 -17.61 8.50
C TYR A 124 11.00 -17.38 6.99
N TRP A 125 11.02 -16.13 6.55
CA TRP A 125 11.02 -15.78 5.13
C TRP A 125 12.40 -15.75 4.49
N GLY A 126 13.47 -15.49 5.27
CA GLY A 126 14.83 -15.42 4.76
C GLY A 126 15.26 -16.68 4.00
N PRO A 127 15.09 -17.91 4.54
CA PRO A 127 15.39 -19.15 3.84
C PRO A 127 14.57 -19.35 2.55
N ILE A 128 13.33 -18.84 2.51
CA ILE A 128 12.45 -18.93 1.34
C ILE A 128 12.91 -17.97 0.24
N LEU A 129 13.24 -16.73 0.62
CA LEU A 129 13.74 -15.70 -0.28
C LEU A 129 15.15 -15.99 -0.82
N LYS A 130 15.96 -16.76 -0.07
CA LYS A 130 17.34 -17.12 -0.47
C LYS A 130 18.18 -15.86 -0.78
N ALA A 131 18.74 -15.78 -2.00
CA ALA A 131 19.51 -14.62 -2.47
C ALA A 131 18.66 -13.33 -2.61
N GLY A 132 17.34 -13.43 -2.55
CA GLY A 132 16.43 -12.28 -2.53
C GLY A 132 16.17 -11.73 -1.13
N ALA A 133 16.65 -12.39 -0.06
CA ALA A 133 16.54 -11.88 1.29
C ALA A 133 17.43 -10.65 1.51
N PRO A 134 17.01 -9.64 2.29
CA PRO A 134 17.90 -8.56 2.69
C PRO A 134 19.00 -9.06 3.63
N SER A 135 20.17 -8.41 3.64
CA SER A 135 21.24 -8.71 4.60
C SER A 135 20.98 -8.08 5.98
N GLN A 136 20.17 -7.02 6.00
CA GLN A 136 19.73 -6.34 7.21
C GLN A 136 18.31 -5.80 7.04
N ILE A 137 17.56 -5.77 8.13
CA ILE A 137 16.23 -5.18 8.14
C ILE A 137 16.33 -3.68 8.44
N ILE A 138 15.83 -2.88 7.51
CA ILE A 138 15.68 -1.43 7.70
C ILE A 138 14.32 -1.15 8.29
N VAL A 139 14.29 -0.49 9.44
CA VAL A 139 13.04 -0.08 10.11
C VAL A 139 12.74 1.38 9.74
N PRO A 140 11.53 1.68 9.26
CA PRO A 140 11.11 3.06 8.98
C PRO A 140 11.14 3.92 10.25
N ARG A 141 11.33 5.23 10.08
CA ARG A 141 11.12 6.18 11.16
C ARG A 141 9.61 6.44 11.35
N ALA A 142 9.14 6.39 12.58
CA ALA A 142 7.78 6.75 12.93
C ALA A 142 7.52 8.25 12.71
N ILE A 143 6.35 8.57 12.12
CA ILE A 143 5.85 9.94 12.01
C ILE A 143 4.42 10.04 12.52
N GLU A 144 4.14 11.11 13.27
CA GLU A 144 2.79 11.43 13.76
C GLU A 144 1.94 12.21 12.74
N ASP A 145 2.60 12.81 11.77
CA ASP A 145 1.94 13.57 10.72
C ASP A 145 1.08 12.64 9.85
N LYS A 146 -0.20 12.98 9.75
CA LYS A 146 -1.17 12.24 8.94
C LYS A 146 -1.22 12.72 7.48
N THR A 147 -0.36 13.64 7.11
CA THR A 147 -0.30 14.20 5.76
C THR A 147 1.14 14.56 5.44
N ILE A 148 1.59 14.17 4.26
CA ILE A 148 2.80 14.69 3.64
C ILE A 148 2.41 15.50 2.41
N GLU A 149 3.28 16.42 2.01
CA GLU A 149 3.08 17.21 0.80
C GLU A 149 4.13 16.85 -0.26
N LEU A 150 3.66 16.69 -1.50
CA LEU A 150 4.48 16.56 -2.68
C LEU A 150 4.14 17.70 -3.65
N GLU A 151 5.02 18.71 -3.72
CA GLU A 151 4.85 19.89 -4.57
C GLU A 151 3.48 20.60 -4.41
N GLY A 152 3.03 20.74 -3.13
CA GLY A 152 1.77 21.38 -2.78
C GLY A 152 0.56 20.45 -2.77
N GLU A 153 0.68 19.23 -3.33
CA GLU A 153 -0.36 18.21 -3.30
C GLU A 153 -0.30 17.39 -2.00
N LYS A 154 -1.44 17.16 -1.40
CA LYS A 154 -1.56 16.40 -0.15
C LYS A 154 -1.64 14.90 -0.41
N ILE A 155 -0.86 14.14 0.34
CA ILE A 155 -0.94 12.69 0.45
C ILE A 155 -1.31 12.39 1.91
N GLU A 156 -2.54 11.98 2.16
CA GLU A 156 -3.05 11.71 3.51
C GLU A 156 -2.79 10.24 3.88
N ILE A 157 -2.23 10.02 5.07
CA ILE A 157 -1.99 8.70 5.63
C ILE A 157 -3.19 8.32 6.50
N LYS A 158 -3.93 7.32 6.09
CA LYS A 158 -5.08 6.78 6.82
C LYS A 158 -4.64 5.50 7.54
N ALA A 159 -4.71 5.50 8.85
CA ALA A 159 -4.31 4.37 9.69
C ALA A 159 -5.52 3.82 10.47
N PRO A 160 -6.40 3.05 9.82
CA PRO A 160 -7.57 2.46 10.48
C PRO A 160 -7.21 1.21 11.28
N ASP A 161 -6.04 0.63 11.07
CA ASP A 161 -5.56 -0.62 11.64
C ASP A 161 -4.25 -0.38 12.41
N LYS A 162 -3.93 -1.30 13.35
CA LYS A 162 -2.70 -1.26 14.15
C LYS A 162 -1.44 -1.63 13.35
N TYR A 163 -1.57 -2.33 12.23
CA TYR A 163 -0.45 -2.90 11.47
C TYR A 163 -0.35 -2.36 10.05
N ALA A 164 -1.39 -1.67 9.61
CA ALA A 164 -1.51 -1.19 8.24
C ALA A 164 -2.11 0.20 8.17
N SER A 165 -1.67 0.93 7.18
CA SER A 165 -2.23 2.19 6.73
C SER A 165 -2.51 2.11 5.23
N TYR A 166 -3.21 3.09 4.70
CA TYR A 166 -3.32 3.32 3.27
C TYR A 166 -3.20 4.81 2.99
N LEU A 167 -2.92 5.15 1.76
CA LEU A 167 -2.79 6.54 1.34
C LEU A 167 -4.04 6.99 0.57
N TRP A 168 -4.43 8.22 0.82
CA TRP A 168 -5.47 8.93 0.11
C TRP A 168 -4.90 10.21 -0.50
N VAL A 169 -5.03 10.38 -1.81
CA VAL A 169 -4.62 11.58 -2.54
C VAL A 169 -5.89 12.32 -2.99
N PRO A 170 -6.30 13.39 -2.24
CA PRO A 170 -7.59 14.05 -2.47
C PRO A 170 -7.73 14.69 -3.85
N SER A 171 -6.66 15.27 -4.39
CA SER A 171 -6.69 16.05 -5.64
C SER A 171 -7.15 15.24 -6.84
N ASN A 172 -6.77 13.97 -6.91
CA ASN A 172 -7.20 13.05 -7.98
C ASN A 172 -8.00 11.86 -7.47
N ARG A 173 -8.38 11.87 -6.18
CA ARG A 173 -9.24 10.88 -5.54
C ARG A 173 -8.70 9.45 -5.71
N THR A 174 -7.41 9.25 -5.44
CA THR A 174 -6.74 7.96 -5.54
C THR A 174 -6.49 7.35 -4.15
N ILE A 175 -6.83 6.07 -3.99
CA ILE A 175 -6.46 5.23 -2.85
C ILE A 175 -5.33 4.29 -3.30
N LEU A 176 -4.30 4.12 -2.46
CA LEU A 176 -3.20 3.19 -2.72
C LEU A 176 -2.51 2.74 -1.42
N GLY A 177 -1.75 1.65 -1.52
CA GLY A 177 -0.98 1.10 -0.41
C GLY A 177 -1.81 0.30 0.59
N GLY A 178 -1.12 -0.37 1.50
CA GLY A 178 -1.69 -1.20 2.55
C GLY A 178 -2.23 -2.54 2.10
N VAL A 179 -2.51 -3.40 3.07
CA VAL A 179 -3.02 -4.77 2.85
C VAL A 179 -4.54 -4.82 2.67
N GLY A 180 -5.22 -3.70 2.87
CA GLY A 180 -6.67 -3.64 2.99
C GLY A 180 -7.45 -3.94 1.71
N LEU A 181 -6.83 -3.86 0.53
CA LEU A 181 -7.47 -4.08 -0.77
C LEU A 181 -6.63 -5.00 -1.65
N SER A 182 -7.32 -5.94 -2.30
CA SER A 182 -6.73 -6.90 -3.25
C SER A 182 -7.60 -7.08 -4.49
N SER A 183 -7.04 -7.68 -5.53
CA SER A 183 -7.78 -8.05 -6.75
C SER A 183 -7.11 -9.22 -7.46
N GLY A 184 -7.91 -10.12 -8.05
CA GLY A 184 -7.41 -11.24 -8.86
C GLY A 184 -6.69 -12.33 -8.08
N ILE A 185 -6.75 -12.31 -6.75
CA ILE A 185 -6.12 -13.29 -5.86
C ILE A 185 -7.07 -13.75 -4.76
N HIS A 186 -6.82 -14.92 -4.19
CA HIS A 186 -7.39 -15.29 -2.91
C HIS A 186 -6.77 -14.47 -1.78
N LEU A 187 -7.60 -13.89 -0.91
CA LEU A 187 -7.12 -13.04 0.18
C LEU A 187 -6.38 -13.86 1.24
N TRP A 188 -5.31 -13.28 1.76
CA TRP A 188 -4.66 -13.79 2.96
C TRP A 188 -5.51 -13.44 4.19
N THR A 189 -6.22 -14.42 4.74
CA THR A 189 -7.10 -14.22 5.89
C THR A 189 -6.59 -14.92 7.16
N ALA A 190 -5.37 -15.47 7.13
CA ALA A 190 -4.75 -16.15 8.28
C ALA A 190 -4.53 -15.21 9.47
N ASP A 191 -4.29 -13.91 9.22
CA ASP A 191 -4.08 -12.91 10.27
C ASP A 191 -5.40 -12.32 10.81
N THR A 192 -6.54 -12.61 10.15
CA THR A 192 -7.89 -12.18 10.56
C THR A 192 -8.75 -13.36 10.97
N GLN A 193 -8.28 -14.12 11.98
CA GLN A 193 -8.81 -15.43 12.35
C GLN A 193 -10.24 -15.41 12.87
N THR A 194 -10.69 -14.30 13.48
CA THR A 194 -12.04 -14.19 14.04
C THR A 194 -13.00 -13.47 13.10
N THR A 195 -14.29 -13.71 13.27
CA THR A 195 -15.33 -13.00 12.51
C THR A 195 -15.27 -11.49 12.79
N GLU A 196 -14.99 -11.10 14.04
CA GLU A 196 -14.85 -9.71 14.46
C GLU A 196 -13.68 -9.02 13.75
N ALA A 197 -12.52 -9.69 13.60
CA ALA A 197 -11.38 -9.13 12.87
C ALA A 197 -11.71 -8.91 11.38
N ARG A 198 -12.41 -9.86 10.74
CA ARG A 198 -12.87 -9.69 9.36
C ARG A 198 -13.98 -8.64 9.23
N ASP A 199 -14.81 -8.44 10.27
CA ASP A 199 -15.79 -7.34 10.33
C ASP A 199 -15.09 -5.97 10.40
N GLU A 200 -14.03 -5.83 11.17
CA GLU A 200 -13.23 -4.60 11.21
C GLU A 200 -12.58 -4.32 9.84
N TRP A 201 -12.06 -5.36 9.18
CA TRP A 201 -11.56 -5.21 7.81
C TRP A 201 -12.66 -4.74 6.84
N ARG A 202 -13.84 -5.35 6.88
CA ARG A 202 -14.99 -4.88 6.08
C ARG A 202 -15.40 -3.43 6.39
N LYS A 203 -15.31 -2.99 7.64
CA LYS A 203 -15.57 -1.59 8.03
C LYS A 203 -14.53 -0.65 7.40
N THR A 204 -13.25 -1.03 7.42
CA THR A 204 -12.18 -0.27 6.76
C THR A 204 -12.43 -0.14 5.26
N VAL A 205 -12.77 -1.24 4.58
CA VAL A 205 -13.11 -1.24 3.15
C VAL A 205 -14.29 -0.31 2.85
N LYS A 206 -15.33 -0.30 3.72
CA LYS A 206 -16.45 0.65 3.61
C LYS A 206 -16.01 2.11 3.83
N GLN A 207 -15.08 2.36 4.73
CA GLN A 207 -14.54 3.72 4.92
C GLN A 207 -13.80 4.20 3.68
N MET A 208 -12.99 3.34 3.05
CA MET A 208 -12.33 3.63 1.77
C MET A 208 -13.35 3.99 0.68
N ASN A 209 -14.44 3.23 0.56
CA ASN A 209 -15.49 3.51 -0.41
C ASN A 209 -16.20 4.86 -0.19
N ARG A 210 -16.36 5.29 1.08
CA ARG A 210 -16.97 6.59 1.44
C ARG A 210 -16.12 7.80 1.03
N LEU A 211 -14.85 7.62 0.71
CA LEU A 211 -14.01 8.66 0.12
C LEU A 211 -14.37 8.90 -1.35
N HIS A 212 -15.22 8.07 -1.95
CA HIS A 212 -15.61 8.10 -3.34
C HIS A 212 -14.41 8.15 -4.29
N PRO A 213 -13.46 7.19 -4.23
CA PRO A 213 -12.27 7.22 -5.05
C PRO A 213 -12.61 7.12 -6.55
N HIS A 214 -11.79 7.78 -7.38
CA HIS A 214 -11.81 7.58 -8.82
C HIS A 214 -10.91 6.43 -9.24
N ALA A 215 -9.79 6.26 -8.54
CA ALA A 215 -8.82 5.20 -8.78
C ALA A 215 -8.46 4.50 -7.47
N VAL A 216 -8.25 3.20 -7.56
CA VAL A 216 -7.78 2.36 -6.46
C VAL A 216 -6.64 1.50 -6.98
N ILE A 217 -5.47 1.64 -6.36
CA ILE A 217 -4.31 0.78 -6.59
C ILE A 217 -4.20 -0.17 -5.40
N PRO A 218 -4.65 -1.42 -5.51
CA PRO A 218 -4.67 -2.34 -4.37
C PRO A 218 -3.23 -2.75 -3.97
N GLY A 219 -3.05 -3.07 -2.69
CA GLY A 219 -1.75 -3.51 -2.17
C GLY A 219 -1.28 -4.83 -2.76
N HIS A 220 -2.22 -5.70 -3.13
CA HIS A 220 -1.93 -6.94 -3.85
C HIS A 220 -2.89 -7.12 -5.02
N TYR A 221 -2.37 -7.48 -6.19
CA TYR A 221 -3.24 -7.88 -7.30
C TYR A 221 -2.52 -8.77 -8.30
N MET A 222 -3.29 -9.61 -8.99
CA MET A 222 -2.85 -10.39 -10.14
C MET A 222 -3.58 -9.92 -11.40
N GLY A 223 -2.85 -9.81 -12.50
CA GLY A 223 -3.38 -9.32 -13.76
C GLY A 223 -3.30 -7.79 -13.89
N GLU A 224 -4.35 -7.16 -14.39
CA GLU A 224 -4.42 -5.71 -14.55
C GLU A 224 -4.92 -5.01 -13.29
N ILE A 225 -4.51 -3.75 -13.10
CA ILE A 225 -5.05 -2.92 -12.03
C ILE A 225 -6.55 -2.73 -12.27
N PRO A 226 -7.40 -3.07 -11.30
CA PRO A 226 -8.85 -2.96 -11.49
C PRO A 226 -9.28 -1.50 -11.63
N SER A 227 -10.18 -1.22 -12.57
CA SER A 227 -10.70 0.12 -12.80
C SER A 227 -11.66 0.59 -11.70
N GLY A 228 -11.58 1.87 -11.33
CA GLY A 228 -12.50 2.51 -10.37
C GLY A 228 -12.45 1.84 -9.00
N THR A 229 -13.60 1.44 -8.46
CA THR A 229 -13.76 0.85 -7.12
C THR A 229 -13.79 -0.68 -7.11
N LYS A 230 -13.50 -1.35 -8.21
CA LYS A 230 -13.64 -2.83 -8.31
C LYS A 230 -12.83 -3.60 -7.27
N ALA A 231 -11.65 -3.10 -6.86
CA ALA A 231 -10.87 -3.72 -5.79
C ALA A 231 -11.58 -3.63 -4.43
N ILE A 232 -12.28 -2.53 -4.16
CA ILE A 232 -13.10 -2.33 -2.95
C ILE A 232 -14.24 -3.33 -2.93
N ASP A 233 -14.98 -3.42 -4.03
CA ASP A 233 -16.14 -4.30 -4.16
C ASP A 233 -15.73 -5.78 -4.06
N PHE A 234 -14.65 -6.16 -4.75
CA PHE A 234 -14.09 -7.51 -4.70
C PHE A 234 -13.67 -7.89 -3.28
N THR A 235 -12.83 -7.08 -2.64
CA THR A 235 -12.33 -7.38 -1.29
C THR A 235 -13.45 -7.51 -0.28
N TYR A 236 -14.40 -6.58 -0.31
CA TYR A 236 -15.57 -6.61 0.57
C TYR A 236 -16.38 -7.90 0.38
N GLN A 237 -16.71 -8.24 -0.87
CA GLN A 237 -17.52 -9.42 -1.18
C GLN A 237 -16.81 -10.72 -0.83
N TYR A 238 -15.48 -10.80 -1.09
CA TYR A 238 -14.70 -11.98 -0.74
C TYR A 238 -14.73 -12.25 0.78
N LEU A 239 -14.56 -11.21 1.61
CA LEU A 239 -14.65 -11.35 3.07
C LEU A 239 -16.03 -11.79 3.55
N VAL A 240 -17.10 -11.31 2.92
CA VAL A 240 -18.48 -11.80 3.19
C VAL A 240 -18.62 -13.28 2.86
N ASP A 241 -18.06 -13.70 1.72
CA ASP A 241 -18.16 -15.08 1.26
C ASP A 241 -17.31 -16.03 2.09
N VAL A 242 -16.14 -15.63 2.57
CA VAL A 242 -15.34 -16.40 3.53
C VAL A 242 -16.15 -16.70 4.78
N ASP A 243 -16.79 -15.70 5.39
CA ASP A 243 -17.60 -15.91 6.58
C ASP A 243 -18.82 -16.83 6.34
N LYS A 244 -19.42 -16.72 5.15
CA LYS A 244 -20.52 -17.61 4.77
C LYS A 244 -20.04 -19.05 4.62
N VAL A 245 -18.94 -19.26 3.89
CA VAL A 245 -18.36 -20.59 3.67
C VAL A 245 -17.93 -21.24 5.00
N LEU A 246 -17.30 -20.48 5.91
CA LEU A 246 -16.92 -21.00 7.24
C LEU A 246 -18.10 -21.40 8.13
N LYS A 247 -19.30 -20.84 7.93
CA LYS A 247 -20.52 -21.29 8.62
C LYS A 247 -20.99 -22.65 8.12
N GLU A 248 -20.88 -22.90 6.82
CA GLU A 248 -21.37 -24.09 6.14
C GLU A 248 -20.35 -25.24 6.14
N HIS A 249 -19.05 -24.94 6.15
CA HIS A 249 -17.93 -25.88 6.02
C HIS A 249 -17.03 -25.84 7.26
N LYS A 250 -16.64 -27.03 7.79
CA LYS A 250 -15.91 -27.13 9.07
C LYS A 250 -14.48 -27.67 8.94
N ASN A 251 -14.02 -27.97 7.75
CA ASN A 251 -12.65 -28.40 7.48
C ASN A 251 -12.07 -27.63 6.29
N SER A 252 -10.74 -27.51 6.25
CA SER A 252 -10.04 -26.73 5.25
C SER A 252 -10.31 -27.19 3.82
N ALA A 253 -10.37 -28.50 3.59
CA ALA A 253 -10.59 -29.05 2.26
C ALA A 253 -11.93 -28.61 1.67
N SER A 254 -13.02 -28.64 2.47
CA SER A 254 -14.33 -28.19 2.02
C SER A 254 -14.43 -26.66 1.86
N VAL A 255 -13.74 -25.88 2.71
CA VAL A 255 -13.63 -24.42 2.57
C VAL A 255 -12.91 -24.04 1.27
N ILE A 256 -11.75 -24.68 1.00
CA ILE A 256 -10.99 -24.48 -0.23
C ILE A 256 -11.83 -24.79 -1.46
N ALA A 257 -12.50 -25.96 -1.46
CA ALA A 257 -13.35 -26.39 -2.59
C ALA A 257 -14.47 -25.37 -2.87
N ALA A 258 -15.17 -24.91 -1.84
CA ALA A 258 -16.27 -23.95 -1.97
C ALA A 258 -15.77 -22.56 -2.46
N LEU A 259 -14.64 -22.07 -1.96
CA LEU A 259 -14.09 -20.80 -2.41
C LEU A 259 -13.50 -20.90 -3.83
N LYS A 260 -12.89 -22.02 -4.21
CA LYS A 260 -12.43 -22.24 -5.60
C LYS A 260 -13.59 -22.40 -6.58
N GLU A 261 -14.68 -23.03 -6.19
CA GLU A 261 -15.90 -23.09 -7.02
C GLU A 261 -16.47 -21.69 -7.27
N LYS A 262 -16.52 -20.86 -6.24
CA LYS A 262 -17.01 -19.48 -6.34
C LYS A 262 -16.06 -18.54 -7.08
N TYR A 263 -14.79 -18.76 -6.95
CA TYR A 263 -13.71 -17.94 -7.49
C TYR A 263 -12.68 -18.76 -8.29
N PRO A 264 -13.08 -19.38 -9.42
CA PRO A 264 -12.26 -20.38 -10.11
C PRO A 264 -10.99 -19.83 -10.78
N ASN A 265 -10.89 -18.51 -10.94
CA ASN A 265 -9.80 -17.86 -11.69
C ASN A 265 -8.89 -16.99 -10.81
N LEU A 266 -9.01 -17.06 -9.49
CA LEU A 266 -8.11 -16.30 -8.60
C LEU A 266 -6.77 -17.02 -8.48
N ALA A 267 -5.71 -16.21 -8.46
CA ALA A 267 -4.37 -16.66 -8.11
C ALA A 267 -4.20 -16.78 -6.58
N GLU A 268 -2.97 -17.09 -6.13
CA GLU A 268 -2.62 -17.23 -4.71
C GLU A 268 -3.39 -18.36 -4.00
N GLU A 269 -3.45 -19.53 -4.63
CA GLU A 269 -4.05 -20.73 -4.04
C GLU A 269 -3.37 -21.11 -2.72
N SER A 270 -2.07 -20.88 -2.58
CA SER A 270 -1.30 -21.11 -1.34
C SER A 270 -1.82 -20.27 -0.17
N SER A 271 -2.22 -19.01 -0.43
CA SER A 271 -2.85 -18.13 0.53
C SER A 271 -4.21 -18.66 0.99
N LEU A 272 -5.02 -19.18 0.04
CA LEU A 272 -6.29 -19.84 0.34
C LEU A 272 -6.09 -21.10 1.20
N GLU A 273 -5.14 -21.95 0.82
CA GLU A 273 -4.89 -23.22 1.52
C GLU A 273 -4.43 -22.99 2.97
N LEU A 274 -3.45 -22.08 3.18
CA LEU A 274 -2.96 -21.75 4.50
C LEU A 274 -4.07 -21.10 5.33
N SER A 275 -4.72 -20.06 4.80
CA SER A 275 -5.80 -19.37 5.49
C SER A 275 -6.93 -20.32 5.88
N SER A 276 -7.33 -21.24 4.99
CA SER A 276 -8.38 -22.21 5.30
C SER A 276 -8.03 -23.13 6.46
N LYS A 277 -6.78 -23.62 6.51
CA LYS A 277 -6.30 -24.45 7.64
C LYS A 277 -6.30 -23.68 8.96
N VAL A 278 -5.88 -22.43 8.93
CA VAL A 278 -5.88 -21.55 10.12
C VAL A 278 -7.31 -21.27 10.58
N LEU A 279 -8.20 -20.88 9.67
CA LEU A 279 -9.58 -20.50 9.99
C LEU A 279 -10.44 -21.69 10.45
N THR A 280 -10.08 -22.92 10.10
CA THR A 280 -10.76 -24.15 10.56
C THR A 280 -10.11 -24.77 11.80
N GLY A 281 -9.01 -24.19 12.31
CA GLY A 281 -8.29 -24.67 13.48
C GLY A 281 -7.40 -25.89 13.22
N GLU A 282 -7.14 -26.23 11.95
CA GLU A 282 -6.25 -27.32 11.54
C GLU A 282 -4.76 -26.92 11.58
N MET A 283 -4.49 -25.61 11.68
CA MET A 283 -3.15 -25.04 11.76
C MET A 283 -3.13 -23.87 12.72
N GLU A 284 -2.15 -23.84 13.63
CA GLU A 284 -1.86 -22.66 14.42
C GLU A 284 -1.06 -21.65 13.58
N TRP A 285 -1.44 -20.39 13.68
CA TRP A 285 -0.77 -19.26 13.04
C TRP A 285 -0.61 -18.12 14.04
N LYS A 286 0.66 -17.61 14.19
CA LYS A 286 1.02 -16.55 15.17
C LYS A 286 1.64 -15.35 14.46
#